data_b4a84c6d6fd38f52692a2a36d7664eba
#
_entry.id   b4a84c6d6fd38f52692a2a36d7664eba
#
_cell.length_a   1.000
_cell.length_b   1.000
_cell.length_c   1.000
_cell.angle_alpha   90.00
_cell.angle_beta   90.00
_cell.angle_gamma   90.00
#
_symmetry.space_group_name_H-M   'P 1'
#
loop_
_entity.id
_entity.type
_entity.pdbx_description
1 polymer ?
#
loop_
_entity_poly.entity_id
_entity_poly.type
_entity_poly.pdbx_seq_one_letter_code
_entity_poly.pdbx_strand_id
1 'polypeptide(L)'
;TALIAKEFGAKVIQIPFNGFGEPRNIAIEACSHNWIFSLDSDERCTKRAREEIQNIINSKDSLDAYYVPRRNYFMGKWIRHAGFYPDFRQPQIFRKGVLKFKNDAVHERYEVISNKECGYLNSFINQVPFKNLEEVIHKSNRYSTLGAKKLQETNKKSGMSKALLHGIWAAFTMYILKLGFLDGWPGFIIALGNFEGTFYKYAKFYLKDKGLDSFLNTKFPDG
;
A
#
# COMPACT_ATOMS: atom_id res chain seq x y z
N THR A 1 8.61 16.48 -7.99
CA THR A 1 7.39 15.89 -8.61
C THR A 1 6.46 16.97 -9.14
N ALA A 2 6.06 17.98 -8.34
CA ALA A 2 5.11 19.02 -8.76
C ALA A 2 5.61 19.83 -9.97
N LEU A 3 6.89 20.21 -10.01
CA LEU A 3 7.49 20.93 -11.14
C LEU A 3 7.43 20.10 -12.42
N ILE A 4 7.87 18.81 -12.34
CA ILE A 4 7.82 17.89 -13.49
C ILE A 4 6.38 17.71 -14.00
N ALA A 5 5.41 17.54 -13.09
CA ALA A 5 4.00 17.43 -13.48
C ALA A 5 3.50 18.67 -14.25
N LYS A 6 3.89 19.86 -13.81
CA LYS A 6 3.56 21.12 -14.52
C LYS A 6 4.21 21.21 -15.91
N GLU A 7 5.47 20.79 -16.04
CA GLU A 7 6.18 20.74 -17.33
C GLU A 7 5.45 19.85 -18.35
N PHE A 8 4.80 18.77 -17.88
CA PHE A 8 3.95 17.90 -18.68
C PHE A 8 2.50 18.39 -18.82
N GLY A 9 2.18 19.62 -18.42
CA GLY A 9 0.85 20.21 -18.56
C GLY A 9 -0.20 19.72 -17.58
N ALA A 10 0.22 19.02 -16.49
CA ALA A 10 -0.72 18.52 -15.51
C ALA A 10 -1.22 19.65 -14.59
N LYS A 11 -2.52 19.61 -14.24
CA LYS A 11 -3.09 20.42 -13.17
C LYS A 11 -2.58 19.93 -11.82
N VAL A 12 -1.78 20.72 -11.13
CA VAL A 12 -1.20 20.39 -9.82
C VAL A 12 -2.04 21.03 -8.72
N ILE A 13 -2.52 20.21 -7.79
CA ILE A 13 -3.29 20.65 -6.62
C ILE A 13 -2.48 20.28 -5.37
N GLN A 14 -2.14 21.28 -4.56
CA GLN A 14 -1.46 21.10 -3.29
C GLN A 14 -2.44 21.34 -2.14
N ILE A 15 -2.49 20.38 -1.23
CA ILE A 15 -3.36 20.45 -0.05
C ILE A 15 -2.59 19.97 1.18
N PRO A 16 -2.98 20.39 2.40
CA PRO A 16 -2.50 19.80 3.63
C PRO A 16 -2.80 18.28 3.66
N PHE A 17 -1.88 17.50 4.18
CA PHE A 17 -2.07 16.05 4.29
C PHE A 17 -2.81 15.69 5.59
N ASN A 18 -4.10 15.38 5.47
CA ASN A 18 -4.98 14.95 6.58
C ASN A 18 -5.43 13.49 6.44
N GLY A 19 -4.68 12.68 5.69
CA GLY A 19 -5.02 11.29 5.37
C GLY A 19 -5.02 11.05 3.86
N PHE A 20 -5.22 9.82 3.43
CA PHE A 20 -5.12 9.44 2.01
C PHE A 20 -6.42 9.66 1.23
N GLY A 21 -7.57 9.60 1.90
CA GLY A 21 -8.88 9.67 1.22
C GLY A 21 -9.21 11.06 0.66
N GLU A 22 -8.98 12.11 1.44
CA GLU A 22 -9.28 13.49 1.05
C GLU A 22 -8.50 13.93 -0.22
N PRO A 23 -7.17 13.75 -0.33
CA PRO A 23 -6.42 14.08 -1.54
C PRO A 23 -6.93 13.37 -2.79
N ARG A 24 -7.31 12.09 -2.65
CA ARG A 24 -7.86 11.32 -3.79
C ARG A 24 -9.22 11.86 -4.23
N ASN A 25 -10.12 12.15 -3.29
CA ASN A 25 -11.43 12.72 -3.62
C ASN A 25 -11.30 14.10 -4.28
N ILE A 26 -10.43 14.96 -3.79
CA ILE A 26 -10.17 16.28 -4.41
C ILE A 26 -9.62 16.12 -5.83
N ALA A 27 -8.71 15.16 -6.05
CA ALA A 27 -8.18 14.89 -7.38
C ALA A 27 -9.27 14.36 -8.34
N ILE A 28 -10.16 13.47 -7.86
CA ILE A 28 -11.31 12.96 -8.62
C ILE A 28 -12.25 14.10 -9.03
N GLU A 29 -12.60 14.96 -8.08
CA GLU A 29 -13.48 16.11 -8.36
C GLU A 29 -12.86 17.11 -9.36
N ALA A 30 -11.54 17.27 -9.31
CA ALA A 30 -10.81 18.16 -10.19
C ALA A 30 -10.65 17.62 -11.63
N CYS A 31 -10.96 16.36 -11.89
CA CYS A 31 -10.97 15.78 -13.22
C CYS A 31 -12.10 16.34 -14.09
N SER A 32 -11.78 16.70 -15.33
CA SER A 32 -12.76 17.28 -16.28
C SER A 32 -13.51 16.22 -17.10
N HIS A 33 -12.99 15.00 -17.19
CA HIS A 33 -13.56 13.92 -17.98
C HIS A 33 -14.40 12.96 -17.14
N ASN A 34 -15.31 12.24 -17.80
CA ASN A 34 -16.19 11.26 -17.16
C ASN A 34 -15.44 9.98 -16.73
N TRP A 35 -14.41 9.56 -17.49
CA TRP A 35 -13.58 8.44 -17.15
C TRP A 35 -12.30 8.91 -16.44
N ILE A 36 -11.98 8.27 -15.33
CA ILE A 36 -10.81 8.54 -14.50
C ILE A 36 -9.95 7.30 -14.45
N PHE A 37 -8.65 7.47 -14.72
CA PHE A 37 -7.65 6.46 -14.50
C PHE A 37 -6.72 6.94 -13.37
N SER A 38 -6.89 6.36 -12.18
CA SER A 38 -6.11 6.70 -10.98
C SER A 38 -4.81 5.92 -10.95
N LEU A 39 -3.67 6.62 -10.96
CA LEU A 39 -2.33 6.05 -10.84
C LEU A 39 -1.56 6.71 -9.71
N ASP A 40 -0.85 5.91 -8.93
CA ASP A 40 0.10 6.41 -7.95
C ASP A 40 1.44 6.78 -8.65
N SER A 41 2.25 7.64 -8.01
CA SER A 41 3.48 8.17 -8.62
C SER A 41 4.57 7.11 -8.88
N ASP A 42 4.46 5.94 -8.28
CA ASP A 42 5.32 4.77 -8.45
C ASP A 42 4.75 3.73 -9.43
N GLU A 43 3.61 4.05 -10.05
CA GLU A 43 2.92 3.20 -11.02
C GLU A 43 3.13 3.70 -12.46
N ARG A 44 3.14 2.76 -13.41
CA ARG A 44 3.27 3.04 -14.86
C ARG A 44 2.29 2.19 -15.66
N CYS A 45 1.50 2.85 -16.50
CA CYS A 45 0.62 2.19 -17.45
C CYS A 45 1.46 1.47 -18.53
N THR A 46 1.15 0.21 -18.81
CA THR A 46 1.73 -0.52 -19.94
C THR A 46 1.01 -0.22 -21.24
N LYS A 47 1.66 -0.44 -22.40
CA LYS A 47 1.03 -0.26 -23.71
C LYS A 47 -0.27 -1.09 -23.84
N ARG A 48 -0.22 -2.37 -23.42
CA ARG A 48 -1.39 -3.27 -23.45
C ARG A 48 -2.53 -2.77 -22.55
N ALA A 49 -2.20 -2.29 -21.33
CA ALA A 49 -3.23 -1.73 -20.45
C ALA A 49 -3.85 -0.47 -21.05
N ARG A 50 -3.07 0.40 -21.68
CA ARG A 50 -3.59 1.56 -22.40
C ARG A 50 -4.58 1.19 -23.50
N GLU A 51 -4.23 0.21 -24.33
CA GLU A 51 -5.09 -0.26 -25.43
C GLU A 51 -6.39 -0.86 -24.89
N GLU A 52 -6.32 -1.71 -23.85
CA GLU A 52 -7.49 -2.30 -23.21
C GLU A 52 -8.40 -1.22 -22.57
N ILE A 53 -7.81 -0.23 -21.88
CA ILE A 53 -8.54 0.89 -21.31
C ILE A 53 -9.26 1.69 -22.41
N GLN A 54 -8.56 1.99 -23.51
CA GLN A 54 -9.19 2.70 -24.64
C GLN A 54 -10.39 1.95 -25.23
N ASN A 55 -10.31 0.63 -25.32
CA ASN A 55 -11.44 -0.19 -25.78
C ASN A 55 -12.60 -0.13 -24.78
N ILE A 56 -12.32 -0.19 -23.47
CA ILE A 56 -13.34 -0.10 -22.42
C ILE A 56 -14.08 1.25 -22.48
N ILE A 57 -13.33 2.36 -22.51
CA ILE A 57 -13.94 3.69 -22.45
C ILE A 57 -14.76 4.04 -23.71
N ASN A 58 -14.46 3.39 -24.84
CA ASN A 58 -15.18 3.57 -26.11
C ASN A 58 -16.34 2.57 -26.26
N SER A 59 -16.46 1.56 -25.40
CA SER A 59 -17.54 0.60 -25.46
C SER A 59 -18.82 1.14 -24.81
N LYS A 60 -19.97 0.87 -25.43
CA LYS A 60 -21.29 1.19 -24.86
C LYS A 60 -21.67 0.25 -23.70
N ASP A 61 -21.12 -0.97 -23.70
CA ASP A 61 -21.42 -2.01 -22.72
C ASP A 61 -20.42 -2.03 -21.56
N SER A 62 -19.61 -0.97 -21.39
CA SER A 62 -18.63 -0.89 -20.31
C SER A 62 -19.30 -0.84 -18.94
N LEU A 63 -18.68 -1.50 -17.97
CA LEU A 63 -19.01 -1.38 -16.55
C LEU A 63 -18.56 -0.02 -16.01
N ASP A 64 -18.98 0.33 -14.80
CA ASP A 64 -18.71 1.66 -14.26
C ASP A 64 -17.34 1.78 -13.56
N ALA A 65 -16.73 0.63 -13.18
CA ALA A 65 -15.43 0.59 -12.54
C ALA A 65 -14.68 -0.71 -12.87
N TYR A 66 -13.34 -0.64 -12.89
CA TYR A 66 -12.46 -1.77 -13.20
C TYR A 66 -11.23 -1.80 -12.29
N TYR A 67 -10.91 -3.00 -11.83
CA TYR A 67 -9.64 -3.30 -11.17
C TYR A 67 -8.54 -3.56 -12.21
N VAL A 68 -7.35 -3.05 -11.93
CA VAL A 68 -6.17 -3.27 -12.77
C VAL A 68 -5.13 -4.06 -11.96
N PRO A 69 -4.67 -5.22 -12.47
CA PRO A 69 -3.64 -5.98 -11.77
C PRO A 69 -2.29 -5.26 -11.82
N ARG A 70 -1.53 -5.33 -10.72
CA ARG A 70 -0.19 -4.73 -10.62
C ARG A 70 0.89 -5.79 -10.74
N ARG A 71 1.92 -5.46 -11.48
CA ARG A 71 3.21 -6.15 -11.44
C ARG A 71 4.17 -5.35 -10.57
N ASN A 72 4.40 -5.84 -9.37
CA ASN A 72 5.32 -5.20 -8.43
C ASN A 72 6.76 -5.61 -8.75
N TYR A 73 7.63 -4.63 -8.98
CA TYR A 73 9.06 -4.85 -9.20
C TYR A 73 9.84 -4.50 -7.94
N PHE A 74 10.68 -5.41 -7.50
CA PHE A 74 11.58 -5.21 -6.37
C PHE A 74 12.96 -5.77 -6.70
N MET A 75 14.01 -5.00 -6.43
CA MET A 75 15.39 -5.33 -6.79
C MET A 75 15.55 -5.73 -8.27
N GLY A 76 14.90 -4.99 -9.17
CA GLY A 76 14.95 -5.24 -10.61
C GLY A 76 14.16 -6.47 -11.10
N LYS A 77 13.51 -7.22 -10.21
CA LYS A 77 12.76 -8.43 -10.53
C LYS A 77 11.25 -8.22 -10.33
N TRP A 78 10.43 -8.77 -11.23
CA TRP A 78 9.01 -8.88 -11.01
C TRP A 78 8.71 -9.94 -9.94
N ILE A 79 8.07 -9.53 -8.86
CA ILE A 79 7.65 -10.41 -7.76
C ILE A 79 6.30 -11.03 -8.11
N ARG A 80 6.28 -12.34 -8.25
CA ARG A 80 5.08 -13.12 -8.62
C ARG A 80 4.37 -13.73 -7.43
N HIS A 81 5.12 -14.00 -6.38
CA HIS A 81 4.68 -14.75 -5.20
C HIS A 81 4.61 -13.82 -3.98
N ALA A 82 4.66 -14.37 -2.79
CA ALA A 82 4.55 -13.62 -1.54
C ALA A 82 3.28 -12.73 -1.45
N GLY A 83 2.22 -13.02 -2.22
CA GLY A 83 0.98 -12.26 -2.25
C GLY A 83 1.06 -10.95 -3.04
N PHE A 84 2.08 -10.80 -3.91
CA PHE A 84 2.29 -9.60 -4.72
C PHE A 84 1.63 -9.67 -6.11
N TYR A 85 1.08 -10.80 -6.53
CA TYR A 85 0.40 -10.92 -7.81
C TYR A 85 -0.72 -11.98 -7.76
N PRO A 86 -1.88 -11.71 -8.38
CA PRO A 86 -2.35 -10.41 -8.83
C PRO A 86 -2.64 -9.49 -7.65
N ASP A 87 -2.16 -8.23 -7.72
CA ASP A 87 -2.36 -7.24 -6.66
C ASP A 87 -3.48 -6.28 -7.08
N PHE A 88 -4.71 -6.64 -6.75
CA PHE A 88 -5.89 -5.79 -6.91
C PHE A 88 -6.18 -5.06 -5.60
N ARG A 89 -6.10 -3.74 -5.60
CA ARG A 89 -6.32 -2.96 -4.36
C ARG A 89 -7.67 -2.25 -4.37
N GLN A 90 -7.82 -1.29 -5.28
CA GLN A 90 -9.06 -0.56 -5.52
C GLN A 90 -9.30 -0.47 -7.02
N PRO A 91 -10.53 -0.19 -7.48
CA PRO A 91 -10.75 0.14 -8.88
C PRO A 91 -9.89 1.33 -9.28
N GLN A 92 -9.14 1.20 -10.37
CA GLN A 92 -8.27 2.27 -10.88
C GLN A 92 -8.84 2.98 -12.09
N ILE A 93 -9.75 2.34 -12.80
CA ILE A 93 -10.48 2.93 -13.91
C ILE A 93 -11.94 2.97 -13.51
N PHE A 94 -12.54 4.15 -13.51
CA PHE A 94 -13.92 4.31 -13.06
C PHE A 94 -14.54 5.59 -13.64
N ARG A 95 -15.89 5.60 -13.72
CA ARG A 95 -16.63 6.81 -14.06
C ARG A 95 -16.63 7.79 -12.88
N LYS A 96 -16.57 9.07 -13.17
CA LYS A 96 -16.67 10.13 -12.16
C LYS A 96 -17.96 9.95 -11.34
N GLY A 97 -17.85 10.04 -10.02
CA GLY A 97 -18.96 9.81 -9.10
C GLY A 97 -19.18 8.36 -8.65
N VAL A 98 -18.50 7.38 -9.28
CA VAL A 98 -18.63 5.95 -8.95
C VAL A 98 -17.74 5.52 -7.78
N LEU A 99 -16.61 6.17 -7.57
CA LEU A 99 -15.67 5.81 -6.50
C LEU A 99 -15.50 6.97 -5.53
N LYS A 100 -15.63 6.67 -4.23
CA LYS A 100 -15.40 7.63 -3.15
C LYS A 100 -14.49 7.02 -2.08
N PHE A 101 -13.43 7.72 -1.70
CA PHE A 101 -12.54 7.31 -0.62
C PHE A 101 -13.05 7.82 0.72
N LYS A 102 -12.96 6.97 1.76
CA LYS A 102 -13.29 7.35 3.15
C LYS A 102 -12.06 7.98 3.81
N ASN A 103 -12.30 9.00 4.64
CA ASN A 103 -11.23 9.68 5.39
C ASN A 103 -10.81 8.84 6.61
N ASP A 104 -10.04 7.79 6.37
CA ASP A 104 -9.43 6.98 7.41
C ASP A 104 -7.94 7.30 7.54
N ALA A 105 -7.48 7.50 8.75
CA ALA A 105 -6.09 7.89 9.03
C ALA A 105 -5.04 6.81 8.66
N VAL A 106 -5.43 5.53 8.55
CA VAL A 106 -4.48 4.40 8.45
C VAL A 106 -4.74 3.47 7.28
N HIS A 107 -5.99 3.32 6.82
CA HIS A 107 -6.35 2.43 5.71
C HIS A 107 -7.16 3.19 4.68
N GLU A 108 -6.74 3.10 3.42
CA GLU A 108 -7.53 3.59 2.30
C GLU A 108 -8.75 2.69 2.14
N ARG A 109 -9.87 3.08 2.77
CA ARG A 109 -11.17 2.47 2.48
C ARG A 109 -11.86 3.27 1.40
N TYR A 110 -12.54 2.58 0.52
CA TYR A 110 -13.32 3.18 -0.55
C TYR A 110 -14.72 2.56 -0.60
N GLU A 111 -15.60 3.25 -1.28
CA GLU A 111 -16.96 2.80 -1.57
C GLU A 111 -17.19 2.92 -3.06
N VAL A 112 -17.75 1.89 -3.65
CA VAL A 112 -18.18 1.88 -5.06
C VAL A 112 -19.67 2.18 -5.09
N ILE A 113 -20.02 3.31 -5.68
CA ILE A 113 -21.39 3.81 -5.83
C ILE A 113 -21.87 3.40 -7.22
N SER A 114 -22.16 2.13 -7.39
CA SER A 114 -22.71 1.56 -8.63
C SER A 114 -23.57 0.36 -8.32
N ASN A 115 -24.62 0.17 -9.13
CA ASN A 115 -25.45 -1.04 -9.08
C ASN A 115 -24.85 -2.19 -9.93
N LYS A 116 -23.73 -1.96 -10.61
CA LYS A 116 -23.03 -2.94 -11.42
C LYS A 116 -21.81 -3.48 -10.67
N GLU A 117 -21.47 -4.72 -10.95
CA GLU A 117 -20.20 -5.29 -10.48
C GLU A 117 -19.00 -4.57 -11.12
N CYS A 118 -17.86 -4.60 -10.42
CA CYS A 118 -16.61 -4.10 -10.99
C CYS A 118 -16.00 -5.11 -11.95
N GLY A 119 -15.49 -4.63 -13.08
CA GLY A 119 -14.73 -5.44 -14.02
C GLY A 119 -13.25 -5.60 -13.59
N TYR A 120 -12.54 -6.45 -14.33
CA TYR A 120 -11.11 -6.69 -14.16
C TYR A 120 -10.42 -6.61 -15.51
N LEU A 121 -9.30 -5.88 -15.57
CA LEU A 121 -8.45 -5.88 -16.74
C LEU A 121 -7.61 -7.16 -16.79
N ASN A 122 -7.36 -7.63 -18.00
CA ASN A 122 -6.38 -8.69 -18.26
C ASN A 122 -4.95 -8.15 -18.33
N SER A 123 -4.81 -6.89 -18.77
CA SER A 123 -3.53 -6.19 -18.81
C SER A 123 -3.20 -5.56 -17.48
N PHE A 124 -1.92 -5.35 -17.22
CA PHE A 124 -1.38 -4.89 -15.94
C PHE A 124 -0.71 -3.53 -16.05
N ILE A 125 -0.60 -2.87 -14.89
CA ILE A 125 0.32 -1.77 -14.67
C ILE A 125 1.58 -2.27 -13.95
N ASN A 126 2.69 -1.56 -14.15
CA ASN A 126 3.94 -1.83 -13.42
C ASN A 126 4.03 -0.89 -12.22
N GLN A 127 4.45 -1.40 -11.07
CA GLN A 127 4.72 -0.64 -9.86
C GLN A 127 6.13 -0.92 -9.36
N VAL A 128 6.82 0.14 -8.90
CA VAL A 128 8.12 0.06 -8.22
C VAL A 128 7.94 0.67 -6.83
N PRO A 129 7.48 -0.13 -5.84
CA PRO A 129 7.03 0.39 -4.54
C PRO A 129 8.17 0.92 -3.66
N PHE A 130 9.43 0.55 -3.99
CA PHE A 130 10.63 0.97 -3.25
C PHE A 130 11.77 1.24 -4.21
N LYS A 131 12.46 2.35 -4.02
CA LYS A 131 13.63 2.73 -4.83
C LYS A 131 14.89 1.96 -4.43
N ASN A 132 15.02 1.65 -3.15
CA ASN A 132 16.17 0.98 -2.55
C ASN A 132 15.78 0.31 -1.23
N LEU A 133 16.72 -0.42 -0.62
CA LEU A 133 16.51 -1.12 0.64
C LEU A 133 16.32 -0.17 1.83
N GLU A 134 16.97 0.99 1.81
CA GLU A 134 16.82 2.03 2.83
C GLU A 134 15.36 2.49 2.94
N GLU A 135 14.70 2.72 1.80
CA GLU A 135 13.28 3.09 1.78
C GLU A 135 12.39 1.98 2.34
N VAL A 136 12.72 0.70 2.10
CA VAL A 136 12.02 -0.44 2.71
C VAL A 136 12.10 -0.37 4.24
N ILE A 137 13.30 -0.16 4.78
CA ILE A 137 13.53 -0.08 6.23
C ILE A 137 12.78 1.11 6.83
N HIS A 138 12.87 2.29 6.23
CA HIS A 138 12.16 3.49 6.69
C HIS A 138 10.64 3.29 6.70
N LYS A 139 10.07 2.73 5.64
CA LYS A 139 8.64 2.41 5.58
C LYS A 139 8.26 1.38 6.64
N SER A 140 9.03 0.31 6.80
CA SER A 140 8.81 -0.71 7.83
C SER A 140 8.81 -0.11 9.24
N ASN A 141 9.77 0.76 9.56
CA ASN A 141 9.82 1.46 10.83
C ASN A 141 8.58 2.33 11.07
N ARG A 142 8.18 3.13 10.08
CA ARG A 142 6.98 3.99 10.14
C ARG A 142 5.71 3.17 10.34
N TYR A 143 5.49 2.13 9.54
CA TYR A 143 4.28 1.31 9.62
C TYR A 143 4.21 0.48 10.89
N SER A 144 5.35 -0.04 11.39
CA SER A 144 5.38 -0.73 12.69
C SER A 144 5.01 0.21 13.84
N THR A 145 5.43 1.48 13.79
CA THR A 145 5.05 2.49 14.80
C THR A 145 3.55 2.81 14.75
N LEU A 146 2.99 3.02 13.55
CA LEU A 146 1.54 3.26 13.39
C LEU A 146 0.73 2.04 13.82
N GLY A 147 1.19 0.84 13.47
CA GLY A 147 0.56 -0.41 13.89
C GLY A 147 0.61 -0.63 15.41
N ALA A 148 1.69 -0.25 16.07
CA ALA A 148 1.81 -0.30 17.53
C ALA A 148 0.81 0.66 18.21
N LYS A 149 0.67 1.89 17.70
CA LYS A 149 -0.33 2.85 18.20
C LYS A 149 -1.75 2.29 18.09
N LYS A 150 -2.10 1.68 16.96
CA LYS A 150 -3.40 1.05 16.77
C LYS A 150 -3.64 -0.12 17.72
N LEU A 151 -2.60 -0.90 18.05
CA LEU A 151 -2.72 -1.99 19.03
C LEU A 151 -3.01 -1.46 20.44
N GLN A 152 -2.52 -0.27 20.81
CA GLN A 152 -2.80 0.36 22.09
C GLN A 152 -4.27 0.75 22.29
N GLU A 153 -4.96 1.05 21.19
CA GLU A 153 -6.40 1.34 21.20
C GLU A 153 -7.25 0.07 21.40
N THR A 154 -6.60 -1.09 21.46
CA THR A 154 -7.27 -2.38 21.65
C THR A 154 -6.97 -2.94 23.03
N ASN A 155 -7.88 -3.73 23.61
CA ASN A 155 -7.67 -4.44 24.88
C ASN A 155 -6.75 -5.66 24.75
N LYS A 156 -5.83 -5.68 23.78
CA LYS A 156 -4.91 -6.81 23.55
C LYS A 156 -3.76 -6.77 24.54
N LYS A 157 -3.46 -7.94 25.13
CA LYS A 157 -2.29 -8.09 26.01
C LYS A 157 -0.99 -8.01 25.18
N SER A 158 -0.05 -7.19 25.64
CA SER A 158 1.30 -7.09 25.09
C SER A 158 2.20 -8.26 25.56
N GLY A 159 3.32 -8.48 24.87
CA GLY A 159 4.30 -9.50 25.27
C GLY A 159 5.40 -9.65 24.22
N MET A 160 6.65 -9.75 24.67
CA MET A 160 7.81 -9.89 23.76
C MET A 160 7.82 -11.24 23.02
N SER A 161 7.44 -12.33 23.72
CA SER A 161 7.26 -13.63 23.07
C SER A 161 6.20 -13.61 21.97
N LYS A 162 5.12 -12.85 22.17
CA LYS A 162 4.10 -12.64 21.11
C LYS A 162 4.70 -11.88 19.93
N ALA A 163 5.54 -10.87 20.16
CA ALA A 163 6.22 -10.14 19.08
C ALA A 163 7.05 -11.09 18.23
N LEU A 164 7.84 -11.96 18.86
CA LEU A 164 8.67 -12.96 18.17
C LEU A 164 7.80 -13.96 17.37
N LEU A 165 6.79 -14.55 18.00
CA LEU A 165 5.92 -15.53 17.34
C LEU A 165 5.16 -14.93 16.15
N HIS A 166 4.61 -13.72 16.29
CA HIS A 166 3.94 -13.03 15.19
C HIS A 166 4.91 -12.66 14.06
N GLY A 167 6.14 -12.27 14.38
CA GLY A 167 7.19 -12.00 13.39
C GLY A 167 7.55 -13.26 12.59
N ILE A 168 7.84 -14.38 13.29
CA ILE A 168 8.14 -15.67 12.67
C ILE A 168 6.98 -16.12 11.78
N TRP A 169 5.75 -16.04 12.28
CA TRP A 169 4.57 -16.42 11.51
C TRP A 169 4.38 -15.55 10.26
N ALA A 170 4.63 -14.24 10.35
CA ALA A 170 4.57 -13.35 9.20
C ALA A 170 5.59 -13.73 8.12
N ALA A 171 6.85 -13.99 8.51
CA ALA A 171 7.89 -14.45 7.59
C ALA A 171 7.54 -15.82 6.97
N PHE A 172 7.13 -16.79 7.78
CA PHE A 172 6.73 -18.13 7.33
C PHE A 172 5.58 -18.05 6.30
N THR A 173 4.57 -17.25 6.61
CA THR A 173 3.43 -17.03 5.70
C THR A 173 3.89 -16.48 4.35
N MET A 174 4.76 -15.46 4.35
CA MET A 174 5.22 -14.82 3.11
C MET A 174 6.17 -15.71 2.32
N TYR A 175 7.11 -16.35 2.99
CA TYR A 175 8.17 -17.11 2.34
C TYR A 175 7.71 -18.51 1.91
N ILE A 176 7.00 -19.21 2.80
CA ILE A 176 6.58 -20.61 2.57
C ILE A 176 5.15 -20.66 2.00
N LEU A 177 4.14 -20.18 2.75
CA LEU A 177 2.75 -20.38 2.36
C LEU A 177 2.37 -19.62 1.09
N LYS A 178 2.96 -18.41 0.89
CA LYS A 178 2.77 -17.60 -0.31
C LYS A 178 3.89 -17.79 -1.35
N LEU A 179 4.69 -18.85 -1.19
CA LEU A 179 5.73 -19.26 -2.14
C LEU A 179 6.78 -18.18 -2.45
N GLY A 180 7.05 -17.28 -1.50
CA GLY A 180 8.02 -16.20 -1.68
C GLY A 180 9.44 -16.68 -2.03
N PHE A 181 9.81 -17.91 -1.63
CA PHE A 181 11.09 -18.53 -1.97
C PHE A 181 11.29 -18.70 -3.50
N LEU A 182 10.21 -18.79 -4.28
CA LEU A 182 10.29 -18.87 -5.74
C LEU A 182 10.72 -17.55 -6.40
N ASP A 183 10.59 -16.43 -5.69
CA ASP A 183 11.10 -15.13 -6.15
C ASP A 183 12.59 -14.92 -5.84
N GLY A 184 13.26 -15.92 -5.21
CA GLY A 184 14.69 -15.90 -4.87
C GLY A 184 15.03 -14.86 -3.78
N TRP A 185 16.20 -14.20 -3.90
CA TRP A 185 16.63 -13.20 -2.92
C TRP A 185 15.63 -12.06 -2.66
N PRO A 186 14.97 -11.48 -3.68
CA PRO A 186 13.91 -10.50 -3.43
C PRO A 186 12.79 -11.03 -2.55
N GLY A 187 12.34 -12.27 -2.78
CA GLY A 187 11.31 -12.91 -1.95
C GLY A 187 11.76 -13.17 -0.51
N PHE A 188 13.04 -13.53 -0.31
CA PHE A 188 13.63 -13.66 1.01
C PHE A 188 13.65 -12.33 1.76
N ILE A 189 14.11 -11.24 1.10
CA ILE A 189 14.16 -9.90 1.71
C ILE A 189 12.74 -9.40 2.06
N ILE A 190 11.75 -9.68 1.21
CA ILE A 190 10.35 -9.36 1.50
C ILE A 190 9.88 -10.09 2.77
N ALA A 191 10.17 -11.40 2.89
CA ALA A 191 9.80 -12.18 4.06
C ALA A 191 10.49 -11.68 5.34
N LEU A 192 11.79 -11.35 5.25
CA LEU A 192 12.55 -10.74 6.35
C LEU A 192 11.95 -9.39 6.77
N GLY A 193 11.63 -8.52 5.81
CA GLY A 193 10.97 -7.24 6.10
C GLY A 193 9.60 -7.41 6.76
N ASN A 194 8.86 -8.47 6.42
CA ASN A 194 7.60 -8.81 7.10
C ASN A 194 7.83 -9.31 8.53
N PHE A 195 8.90 -10.10 8.76
CA PHE A 195 9.33 -10.46 10.11
C PHE A 195 9.59 -9.20 10.93
N GLU A 196 10.50 -8.36 10.48
CA GLU A 196 10.94 -7.15 11.19
C GLU A 196 9.78 -6.20 11.46
N GLY A 197 8.98 -5.87 10.44
CA GLY A 197 7.85 -4.95 10.58
C GLY A 197 6.80 -5.47 11.57
N THR A 198 6.54 -6.78 11.58
CA THR A 198 5.60 -7.41 12.50
C THR A 198 6.19 -7.50 13.90
N PHE A 199 7.44 -7.94 14.02
CA PHE A 199 8.14 -8.00 15.31
C PHE A 199 8.19 -6.63 15.97
N TYR A 200 8.68 -5.60 15.26
CA TYR A 200 8.77 -4.25 15.81
C TYR A 200 7.42 -3.63 16.15
N LYS A 201 6.35 -3.94 15.41
CA LYS A 201 5.00 -3.51 15.77
C LYS A 201 4.60 -3.98 17.16
N TYR A 202 4.77 -5.27 17.45
CA TYR A 202 4.40 -5.84 18.74
C TYR A 202 5.41 -5.49 19.84
N ALA A 203 6.71 -5.40 19.52
CA ALA A 203 7.74 -4.98 20.45
C ALA A 203 7.55 -3.52 20.91
N LYS A 204 7.31 -2.59 19.97
CA LYS A 204 6.99 -1.19 20.30
C LYS A 204 5.70 -1.08 21.12
N PHE A 205 4.69 -1.89 20.82
CA PHE A 205 3.47 -1.97 21.64
C PHE A 205 3.78 -2.43 23.05
N TYR A 206 4.58 -3.49 23.22
CA TYR A 206 5.01 -3.99 24.54
C TYR A 206 5.81 -2.97 25.32
N LEU A 207 6.83 -2.36 24.72
CA LEU A 207 7.67 -1.37 25.39
C LEU A 207 6.85 -0.18 25.90
N LYS A 208 5.91 0.29 25.09
CA LYS A 208 5.03 1.40 25.48
C LYS A 208 4.04 1.00 26.58
N ASP A 209 3.48 -0.20 26.52
CA ASP A 209 2.61 -0.76 27.56
C ASP A 209 3.33 -0.87 28.93
N LYS A 210 4.65 -1.08 28.91
CA LYS A 210 5.51 -1.14 30.09
C LYS A 210 6.16 0.18 30.50
N GLY A 211 5.90 1.28 29.77
CA GLY A 211 6.56 2.55 30.01
C GLY A 211 8.07 2.55 29.71
N LEU A 212 8.53 1.63 28.84
CA LEU A 212 9.93 1.43 28.45
C LEU A 212 10.23 1.96 27.04
N ASP A 213 9.36 2.77 26.46
CA ASP A 213 9.49 3.31 25.11
C ASP A 213 10.43 4.53 24.99
N SER A 214 10.90 5.06 26.13
CA SER A 214 11.91 6.11 26.21
C SER A 214 13.06 5.69 27.14
N PHE A 215 14.27 5.71 26.62
CA PHE A 215 15.47 5.39 27.38
C PHE A 215 16.15 6.63 28.01
N LEU A 216 15.58 7.83 27.80
CA LEU A 216 16.16 9.10 28.27
C LEU A 216 16.19 9.22 29.81
N ASN A 217 15.30 8.52 30.50
CA ASN A 217 15.17 8.56 31.97
C ASN A 217 15.66 7.25 32.61
N THR A 218 16.49 6.47 31.94
CA THR A 218 17.06 5.25 32.52
C THR A 218 17.96 5.63 33.70
N LYS A 219 17.59 5.21 34.93
CA LYS A 219 18.45 5.28 36.06
C LYS A 219 19.52 4.20 35.90
N PHE A 220 20.76 4.62 35.78
CA PHE A 220 21.89 3.70 35.80
C PHE A 220 22.12 3.30 37.27
N PRO A 221 22.35 2.01 37.59
CA PRO A 221 22.78 1.63 38.91
C PRO A 221 24.10 2.36 39.17
N ASP A 222 24.15 3.08 40.29
CA ASP A 222 25.39 3.71 40.74
C ASP A 222 26.45 2.60 40.88
N GLY A 223 27.55 2.77 40.12
CA GLY A 223 28.66 1.81 40.10
C GLY A 223 29.46 1.81 41.42
#